data_b9f7bae05dc4e3cf5f90ba24128f8450
#
_entry.id   b9f7bae05dc4e3cf5f90ba24128f8450
#
_cell.length_a   1.000
_cell.length_b   1.000
_cell.length_c   1.000
_cell.angle_alpha   90.00
_cell.angle_beta   90.00
_cell.angle_gamma   90.00
#
_symmetry.space_group_name_H-M   'P 1'
#
loop_
_entity.id
_entity.type
_entity.pdbx_description
1 polymer ?
#
loop_
_entity_poly.entity_id
_entity_poly.type
_entity_poly.pdbx_seq_one_letter_code
_entity_poly.pdbx_strand_id
1 'polypeptide(L)'
;MKGRPFYQNVKRESGRKVQTGNINAAKTIADVIRTCLGPRAMMKMLLDPTGGIVMTNDGNAILREIQVQHPAAKSMIEISRTQDEEVGDGTTSVIILAGEMLAVAEQFLEQQMHPTVIISAYRRALEDMLDTLKEISTPVDTSDRSMMLKIVHSAINTKALSRWSELACNIALDAVRTVELEESGRKEIDIKKYAKVEKVPGGIIEDSCVLRGVMINKDVTHPRMRRMIKNPRIVLLDCSLEYKKGESQTDIEISKEEDFARILQMEEEYIQQICEDIIRLKPDLLFTEKGISGTCHLQCLKQNNTNITAIRRVRKTDNNRIARACGARIVSRTDELREEDVGVGAGLFEVKKIGDEYFTFITECKDPKACTILLRGASKEILAEVERNLQDAMQVCRNVLLDPFLLPGGGAVEMAVSKHLTERSRALTGVEQWPYRAVAQALEVIPRTLIQNCGASTIRVLTSLRAKHTQDNSVCWGVDGESGCLSDMAALGIWEPLAVKAQTYKTAVETAILLLRIDDIVSGHKKKDKEEQMGGQGAE
;
A
#
# COMPACT_ATOMS: atom_id res chain seq x y z
N MET A 1 47.55 1.28 33.98
CA MET A 1 46.38 0.39 33.87
C MET A 1 45.94 0.40 32.42
N LYS A 2 46.22 -0.64 31.67
CA LYS A 2 45.72 -0.78 30.27
C LYS A 2 44.26 -1.13 30.36
N GLY A 3 43.38 -0.21 29.96
CA GLY A 3 41.95 -0.45 29.87
C GLY A 3 41.67 -1.62 28.93
N ARG A 4 40.99 -2.64 29.44
CA ARG A 4 40.52 -3.76 28.60
C ARG A 4 39.58 -3.19 27.56
N PRO A 5 39.75 -3.53 26.29
CA PRO A 5 38.83 -3.07 25.25
C PRO A 5 37.42 -3.62 25.52
N PHE A 6 36.45 -2.74 25.64
CA PHE A 6 35.05 -3.05 25.92
C PHE A 6 34.38 -3.90 24.80
N TYR A 7 35.10 -4.23 23.71
CA TYR A 7 34.56 -4.76 22.45
C TYR A 7 35.26 -6.05 22.01
N GLN A 8 35.09 -7.13 22.77
CA GLN A 8 35.71 -8.42 22.40
C GLN A 8 34.99 -9.16 21.23
N ASN A 9 33.77 -8.73 20.77
CA ASN A 9 33.01 -9.38 19.70
C ASN A 9 32.28 -8.40 18.78
N VAL A 10 32.82 -7.21 18.55
CA VAL A 10 32.23 -6.21 17.68
C VAL A 10 33.11 -6.06 16.44
N LYS A 11 32.53 -6.34 15.25
CA LYS A 11 33.19 -6.04 13.98
C LYS A 11 32.98 -4.55 13.69
N ARG A 12 34.08 -3.80 13.60
CA ARG A 12 34.10 -2.38 13.27
C ARG A 12 34.78 -2.17 11.92
N GLU A 13 34.11 -1.46 11.04
CA GLU A 13 34.68 -0.98 9.78
C GLU A 13 34.57 0.54 9.79
N SER A 14 35.65 1.25 9.39
CA SER A 14 35.70 2.72 9.50
C SER A 14 36.36 3.37 8.28
N GLY A 15 36.06 4.67 8.12
CA GLY A 15 36.65 5.54 7.12
C GLY A 15 36.16 5.27 5.69
N ARG A 16 36.99 5.52 4.72
CA ARG A 16 36.66 5.46 3.30
C ARG A 16 36.14 4.08 2.85
N LYS A 17 36.64 3.00 3.48
CA LYS A 17 36.19 1.63 3.19
C LYS A 17 34.68 1.48 3.44
N VAL A 18 34.17 2.11 4.48
CA VAL A 18 32.73 2.12 4.81
C VAL A 18 31.94 2.89 3.77
N GLN A 19 32.41 4.09 3.39
CA GLN A 19 31.74 4.90 2.38
C GLN A 19 31.65 4.17 1.04
N THR A 20 32.76 3.62 0.53
CA THR A 20 32.76 2.82 -0.70
C THR A 20 31.88 1.57 -0.56
N GLY A 21 31.91 0.90 0.59
CA GLY A 21 31.04 -0.24 0.88
C GLY A 21 29.55 0.11 0.82
N ASN A 22 29.15 1.24 1.40
CA ASN A 22 27.78 1.75 1.38
C ASN A 22 27.31 2.08 -0.05
N ILE A 23 28.18 2.74 -0.82
CA ILE A 23 27.89 3.11 -2.22
C ILE A 23 27.73 1.84 -3.08
N ASN A 24 28.62 0.86 -2.95
CA ASN A 24 28.55 -0.39 -3.70
C ASN A 24 27.30 -1.20 -3.33
N ALA A 25 26.94 -1.24 -2.05
CA ALA A 25 25.72 -1.90 -1.61
C ALA A 25 24.47 -1.23 -2.21
N ALA A 26 24.41 0.10 -2.22
CA ALA A 26 23.31 0.85 -2.82
C ALA A 26 23.23 0.64 -4.34
N LYS A 27 24.35 0.67 -5.06
CA LYS A 27 24.43 0.36 -6.50
C LYS A 27 23.90 -1.05 -6.79
N THR A 28 24.33 -2.04 -6.00
CA THR A 28 23.90 -3.43 -6.19
C THR A 28 22.39 -3.58 -6.05
N ILE A 29 21.78 -2.93 -5.05
CA ILE A 29 20.32 -2.94 -4.87
C ILE A 29 19.62 -2.26 -6.04
N ALA A 30 20.12 -1.09 -6.49
CA ALA A 30 19.57 -0.41 -7.66
C ALA A 30 19.64 -1.25 -8.93
N ASP A 31 20.76 -1.96 -9.16
CA ASP A 31 20.94 -2.80 -10.35
C ASP A 31 19.99 -4.01 -10.37
N VAL A 32 19.65 -4.57 -9.20
CA VAL A 32 18.68 -5.68 -9.10
C VAL A 32 17.32 -5.28 -9.68
N ILE A 33 16.85 -4.06 -9.41
CA ILE A 33 15.50 -3.62 -9.82
C ILE A 33 15.49 -2.79 -11.11
N ARG A 34 16.65 -2.39 -11.63
CA ARG A 34 16.77 -1.52 -12.82
C ARG A 34 15.99 -2.04 -14.02
N THR A 35 15.96 -3.34 -14.25
CA THR A 35 15.23 -3.99 -15.36
C THR A 35 13.72 -4.03 -15.15
N CYS A 36 13.22 -3.59 -13.98
CA CYS A 36 11.78 -3.54 -13.66
C CYS A 36 11.16 -2.16 -13.92
N LEU A 37 11.89 -1.21 -14.50
CA LEU A 37 11.40 0.14 -14.80
C LEU A 37 10.84 0.23 -16.23
N GLY A 38 9.66 0.83 -16.36
CA GLY A 38 9.03 1.16 -17.64
C GLY A 38 8.11 0.08 -18.21
N PRO A 39 7.46 0.34 -19.36
CA PRO A 39 6.46 -0.57 -19.96
C PRO A 39 7.04 -1.88 -20.49
N ARG A 40 8.33 -1.90 -20.87
CA ARG A 40 9.06 -3.13 -21.22
C ARG A 40 9.85 -3.71 -20.04
N ALA A 41 9.33 -3.52 -18.85
CA ALA A 41 9.92 -4.09 -17.64
C ALA A 41 9.87 -5.62 -17.63
N MET A 42 10.93 -6.23 -17.08
CA MET A 42 10.99 -7.66 -16.85
C MET A 42 10.51 -8.00 -15.44
N MET A 43 9.80 -9.11 -15.32
CA MET A 43 9.37 -9.62 -14.02
C MET A 43 10.51 -10.37 -13.31
N LYS A 44 10.52 -10.30 -12.00
CA LYS A 44 11.40 -11.12 -11.14
C LYS A 44 10.59 -12.27 -10.54
N MET A 45 11.21 -13.43 -10.48
CA MET A 45 10.71 -14.57 -9.73
C MET A 45 11.50 -14.71 -8.45
N LEU A 46 10.83 -14.68 -7.32
CA LEU A 46 11.43 -14.73 -5.99
C LEU A 46 10.91 -15.95 -5.25
N LEU A 47 11.75 -16.52 -4.42
CA LEU A 47 11.37 -17.55 -3.47
C LEU A 47 11.17 -16.92 -2.11
N ASP A 48 9.95 -17.00 -1.59
CA ASP A 48 9.60 -16.58 -0.24
C ASP A 48 10.31 -17.49 0.79
N PRO A 49 10.65 -17.01 1.99
CA PRO A 49 11.16 -17.82 3.10
C PRO A 49 10.32 -19.05 3.44
N THR A 50 9.03 -19.04 3.12
CA THR A 50 8.10 -20.16 3.31
C THR A 50 8.11 -21.17 2.15
N GLY A 51 8.89 -20.94 1.10
CA GLY A 51 8.95 -21.78 -0.12
C GLY A 51 7.90 -21.44 -1.17
N GLY A 52 7.13 -20.37 -0.99
CA GLY A 52 6.21 -19.83 -1.99
C GLY A 52 6.94 -19.12 -3.13
N ILE A 53 6.28 -19.00 -4.28
CA ILE A 53 6.80 -18.28 -5.44
C ILE A 53 6.10 -16.93 -5.54
N VAL A 54 6.88 -15.84 -5.61
CA VAL A 54 6.38 -14.49 -5.87
C VAL A 54 6.92 -14.04 -7.22
N MET A 55 6.03 -13.69 -8.14
CA MET A 55 6.36 -13.12 -9.45
C MET A 55 5.86 -11.69 -9.50
N THR A 56 6.76 -10.73 -9.69
CA THR A 56 6.40 -9.31 -9.71
C THR A 56 7.44 -8.46 -10.44
N ASN A 57 7.05 -7.28 -10.90
CA ASN A 57 7.92 -6.21 -11.36
C ASN A 57 7.93 -4.99 -10.42
N ASP A 58 7.13 -5.02 -9.35
CA ASP A 58 7.13 -3.94 -8.36
C ASP A 58 8.40 -3.94 -7.51
N GLY A 59 9.08 -2.76 -7.45
CA GLY A 59 10.34 -2.61 -6.72
C GLY A 59 10.23 -2.88 -5.23
N ASN A 60 9.15 -2.43 -4.58
CA ASN A 60 8.94 -2.65 -3.15
C ASN A 60 8.72 -4.13 -2.83
N ALA A 61 7.87 -4.81 -3.61
CA ALA A 61 7.61 -6.24 -3.42
C ALA A 61 8.88 -7.09 -3.61
N ILE A 62 9.69 -6.77 -4.64
CA ILE A 62 10.97 -7.46 -4.89
C ILE A 62 11.91 -7.30 -3.70
N LEU A 63 12.07 -6.07 -3.21
CA LEU A 63 13.05 -5.77 -2.16
C LEU A 63 12.64 -6.30 -0.79
N ARG A 64 11.36 -6.50 -0.53
CA ARG A 64 10.87 -7.13 0.72
C ARG A 64 11.28 -8.59 0.85
N GLU A 65 11.32 -9.32 -0.26
CA GLU A 65 11.63 -10.76 -0.26
C GLU A 65 13.15 -11.03 -0.27
N ILE A 66 13.96 -10.03 -0.62
CA ILE A 66 15.42 -10.19 -0.69
C ILE A 66 16.02 -10.05 0.72
N GLN A 67 16.73 -11.11 1.16
CA GLN A 67 17.48 -11.07 2.40
C GLN A 67 18.87 -10.44 2.16
N VAL A 68 19.09 -9.27 2.74
CA VAL A 68 20.39 -8.58 2.68
C VAL A 68 21.01 -8.46 4.05
N GLN A 69 22.34 -8.55 4.10
CA GLN A 69 23.10 -8.43 5.35
C GLN A 69 23.65 -7.01 5.57
N HIS A 70 24.02 -6.32 4.49
CA HIS A 70 24.66 -5.02 4.56
C HIS A 70 23.70 -3.93 5.08
N PRO A 71 24.09 -3.10 6.08
CA PRO A 71 23.21 -2.10 6.68
C PRO A 71 22.70 -1.06 5.67
N ALA A 72 23.58 -0.57 4.77
CA ALA A 72 23.17 0.39 3.74
C ALA A 72 22.15 -0.20 2.76
N ALA A 73 22.28 -1.48 2.40
CA ALA A 73 21.30 -2.15 1.56
C ALA A 73 19.94 -2.29 2.28
N LYS A 74 19.92 -2.54 3.59
CA LYS A 74 18.68 -2.53 4.40
C LYS A 74 18.03 -1.16 4.42
N SER A 75 18.83 -0.09 4.55
CA SER A 75 18.33 1.27 4.48
C SER A 75 17.70 1.56 3.11
N MET A 76 18.30 1.10 2.00
CA MET A 76 17.73 1.24 0.66
C MET A 76 16.38 0.50 0.52
N ILE A 77 16.24 -0.66 1.11
CA ILE A 77 14.95 -1.40 1.12
C ILE A 77 13.88 -0.62 1.89
N GLU A 78 14.25 -0.06 3.06
CA GLU A 78 13.31 0.71 3.88
C GLU A 78 12.80 1.97 3.17
N ILE A 79 13.62 2.58 2.32
CA ILE A 79 13.19 3.74 1.52
C ILE A 79 12.10 3.36 0.51
N SER A 80 12.27 2.24 -0.17
CA SER A 80 11.24 1.74 -1.10
C SER A 80 9.91 1.53 -0.38
N ARG A 81 9.98 1.01 0.85
CA ARG A 81 8.81 0.86 1.71
C ARG A 81 8.18 2.20 2.10
N THR A 82 8.99 3.16 2.52
CA THR A 82 8.49 4.50 2.85
C THR A 82 7.81 5.16 1.66
N GLN A 83 8.39 5.05 0.46
CA GLN A 83 7.79 5.55 -0.77
C GLN A 83 6.43 4.90 -1.06
N ASP A 84 6.32 3.58 -0.84
CA ASP A 84 5.08 2.83 -1.01
C ASP A 84 4.00 3.21 0.02
N GLU A 85 4.39 3.45 1.27
CA GLU A 85 3.47 3.84 2.34
C GLU A 85 2.92 5.26 2.15
N GLU A 86 3.73 6.19 1.66
CA GLU A 86 3.37 7.61 1.47
C GLU A 86 2.57 7.84 0.19
N VAL A 87 3.09 7.42 -0.94
CA VAL A 87 2.50 7.73 -2.26
C VAL A 87 2.12 6.50 -3.08
N GLY A 88 2.58 5.32 -2.73
CA GLY A 88 2.22 4.04 -3.35
C GLY A 88 2.69 3.83 -4.78
N ASP A 89 3.55 4.69 -5.32
CA ASP A 89 4.14 4.57 -6.66
C ASP A 89 5.57 5.16 -6.67
N GLY A 90 6.33 4.88 -7.73
CA GLY A 90 7.71 5.34 -7.88
C GLY A 90 8.73 4.59 -7.02
N THR A 91 8.37 3.44 -6.46
CA THR A 91 9.23 2.60 -5.61
C THR A 91 10.52 2.16 -6.30
N THR A 92 10.45 1.85 -7.59
CA THR A 92 11.62 1.49 -8.42
C THR A 92 12.49 2.71 -8.72
N SER A 93 11.85 3.84 -9.10
CA SER A 93 12.55 5.07 -9.48
C SER A 93 13.35 5.66 -8.33
N VAL A 94 12.82 5.65 -7.10
CA VAL A 94 13.50 6.21 -5.91
C VAL A 94 14.81 5.48 -5.62
N ILE A 95 14.83 4.16 -5.75
CA ILE A 95 16.03 3.35 -5.49
C ILE A 95 17.08 3.52 -6.59
N ILE A 96 16.66 3.54 -7.86
CA ILE A 96 17.56 3.77 -8.99
C ILE A 96 18.22 5.15 -8.86
N LEU A 97 17.44 6.17 -8.53
CA LEU A 97 17.91 7.53 -8.36
C LEU A 97 18.87 7.68 -7.17
N ALA A 98 18.52 7.11 -6.01
CA ALA A 98 19.37 7.12 -4.83
C ALA A 98 20.71 6.40 -5.09
N GLY A 99 20.68 5.25 -5.77
CA GLY A 99 21.86 4.50 -6.16
C GLY A 99 22.77 5.29 -7.11
N GLU A 100 22.21 5.97 -8.09
CA GLU A 100 22.97 6.82 -9.04
C GLU A 100 23.55 8.07 -8.37
N MET A 101 22.80 8.72 -7.47
CA MET A 101 23.30 9.86 -6.69
C MET A 101 24.51 9.48 -5.85
N LEU A 102 24.48 8.31 -5.22
CA LEU A 102 25.62 7.78 -4.47
C LEU A 102 26.78 7.40 -5.41
N ALA A 103 26.48 6.84 -6.58
CA ALA A 103 27.49 6.49 -7.58
C ALA A 103 28.27 7.70 -8.09
N VAL A 104 27.56 8.79 -8.35
CA VAL A 104 28.18 10.05 -8.80
C VAL A 104 28.97 10.72 -7.68
N ALA A 105 28.52 10.59 -6.41
CA ALA A 105 29.24 11.11 -5.26
C ALA A 105 30.60 10.43 -5.03
N GLU A 106 30.76 9.15 -5.46
CA GLU A 106 32.00 8.38 -5.29
C GLU A 106 33.21 9.11 -5.86
N GLN A 107 33.08 9.73 -7.04
CA GLN A 107 34.17 10.46 -7.72
C GLN A 107 34.70 11.62 -6.88
N PHE A 108 33.81 12.36 -6.18
CA PHE A 108 34.20 13.48 -5.32
C PHE A 108 34.88 13.01 -4.03
N LEU A 109 34.40 11.90 -3.48
CA LEU A 109 35.06 11.26 -2.35
C LEU A 109 36.46 10.76 -2.73
N GLU A 110 36.65 10.28 -3.97
CA GLU A 110 37.96 9.89 -4.51
C GLU A 110 38.93 11.08 -4.59
N GLN A 111 38.42 12.22 -4.95
CA GLN A 111 39.16 13.50 -4.98
C GLN A 111 39.35 14.11 -3.60
N GLN A 112 39.05 13.37 -2.51
CA GLN A 112 39.17 13.81 -1.12
C GLN A 112 38.27 15.01 -0.75
N MET A 113 37.20 15.25 -1.50
CA MET A 113 36.21 16.23 -1.10
C MET A 113 35.48 15.75 0.16
N HIS A 114 35.34 16.65 1.14
CA HIS A 114 34.69 16.28 2.40
C HIS A 114 33.19 16.01 2.18
N PRO A 115 32.61 14.94 2.74
CA PRO A 115 31.20 14.57 2.54
C PRO A 115 30.22 15.71 2.84
N THR A 116 30.49 16.57 3.82
CA THR A 116 29.62 17.71 4.18
C THR A 116 29.44 18.71 3.05
N VAL A 117 30.45 18.90 2.18
CA VAL A 117 30.36 19.79 1.01
C VAL A 117 29.42 19.17 -0.03
N ILE A 118 29.54 17.87 -0.26
CA ILE A 118 28.64 17.14 -1.17
C ILE A 118 27.21 17.20 -0.65
N ILE A 119 27.01 17.00 0.66
CA ILE A 119 25.71 17.05 1.33
C ILE A 119 25.07 18.44 1.21
N SER A 120 25.85 19.52 1.41
CA SER A 120 25.35 20.88 1.24
C SER A 120 24.85 21.12 -0.19
N ALA A 121 25.64 20.72 -1.18
CA ALA A 121 25.27 20.83 -2.58
C ALA A 121 24.01 20.02 -2.93
N TYR A 122 23.87 18.82 -2.38
CA TYR A 122 22.69 17.97 -2.61
C TYR A 122 21.41 18.56 -2.02
N ARG A 123 21.48 19.16 -0.81
CA ARG A 123 20.33 19.84 -0.20
C ARG A 123 19.87 21.01 -1.05
N ARG A 124 20.81 21.85 -1.50
CA ARG A 124 20.50 22.98 -2.36
C ARG A 124 19.90 22.53 -3.70
N ALA A 125 20.46 21.46 -4.28
CA ALA A 125 19.93 20.89 -5.50
C ALA A 125 18.49 20.37 -5.29
N LEU A 126 18.18 19.75 -4.14
CA LEU A 126 16.82 19.27 -3.82
C LEU A 126 15.81 20.42 -3.76
N GLU A 127 16.15 21.55 -3.11
CA GLU A 127 15.29 22.73 -3.05
C GLU A 127 14.97 23.23 -4.46
N ASP A 128 16.01 23.42 -5.28
CA ASP A 128 15.87 23.86 -6.66
C ASP A 128 15.10 22.86 -7.54
N MET A 129 15.26 21.56 -7.31
CA MET A 129 14.48 20.50 -7.99
C MET A 129 13.00 20.61 -7.67
N LEU A 130 12.64 20.76 -6.40
CA LEU A 130 11.25 20.85 -5.96
C LEU A 130 10.56 22.11 -6.47
N ASP A 131 11.27 23.23 -6.53
CA ASP A 131 10.74 24.47 -7.09
C ASP A 131 10.53 24.35 -8.61
N THR A 132 11.46 23.74 -9.32
CA THR A 132 11.32 23.47 -10.76
C THR A 132 10.14 22.54 -11.05
N LEU A 133 9.89 21.51 -10.20
CA LEU A 133 8.72 20.63 -10.36
C LEU A 133 7.41 21.41 -10.26
N LYS A 134 7.29 22.36 -9.33
CA LYS A 134 6.10 23.21 -9.20
C LYS A 134 5.91 24.12 -10.41
N GLU A 135 6.99 24.69 -10.96
CA GLU A 135 6.93 25.52 -12.15
C GLU A 135 6.46 24.76 -13.40
N ILE A 136 6.90 23.51 -13.55
CA ILE A 136 6.58 22.66 -14.70
C ILE A 136 5.18 22.05 -14.58
N SER A 137 4.65 21.91 -13.35
CA SER A 137 3.41 21.20 -13.09
C SER A 137 2.20 21.87 -13.75
N THR A 138 1.31 21.03 -14.27
CA THR A 138 0.03 21.46 -14.88
C THR A 138 -1.13 21.05 -14.00
N PRO A 139 -2.05 21.97 -13.67
CA PRO A 139 -3.26 21.62 -12.91
C PRO A 139 -4.20 20.77 -13.78
N VAL A 140 -4.91 19.84 -13.13
CA VAL A 140 -5.88 18.96 -13.78
C VAL A 140 -7.25 19.08 -13.12
N ASP A 141 -8.30 18.99 -13.95
CA ASP A 141 -9.67 18.88 -13.45
C ASP A 141 -9.97 17.43 -13.08
N THR A 142 -10.10 17.20 -11.76
CA THR A 142 -10.41 15.88 -11.22
C THR A 142 -11.85 15.42 -11.49
N SER A 143 -12.74 16.32 -11.96
CA SER A 143 -14.12 15.98 -12.32
C SER A 143 -14.18 15.24 -13.65
N ASP A 144 -13.23 15.47 -14.54
CA ASP A 144 -13.16 14.81 -15.85
C ASP A 144 -12.72 13.34 -15.72
N ARG A 145 -13.70 12.43 -15.85
CA ARG A 145 -13.44 10.98 -15.80
C ARG A 145 -12.48 10.52 -16.88
N SER A 146 -12.54 11.11 -18.08
CA SER A 146 -11.70 10.71 -19.21
C SER A 146 -10.23 11.01 -18.94
N MET A 147 -9.95 12.21 -18.39
CA MET A 147 -8.59 12.60 -18.01
C MET A 147 -8.05 11.73 -16.87
N MET A 148 -8.86 11.48 -15.84
CA MET A 148 -8.49 10.58 -14.74
C MET A 148 -8.15 9.17 -15.22
N LEU A 149 -8.93 8.61 -16.14
CA LEU A 149 -8.64 7.29 -16.71
C LEU A 149 -7.32 7.26 -17.48
N LYS A 150 -6.96 8.32 -18.22
CA LYS A 150 -5.65 8.42 -18.89
C LYS A 150 -4.49 8.42 -17.92
N ILE A 151 -4.64 9.15 -16.81
CA ILE A 151 -3.61 9.21 -15.75
C ILE A 151 -3.38 7.82 -15.14
N VAL A 152 -4.46 7.13 -14.79
CA VAL A 152 -4.39 5.78 -14.22
C VAL A 152 -3.83 4.78 -15.23
N HIS A 153 -4.20 4.92 -16.50
CA HIS A 153 -3.68 4.10 -17.59
C HIS A 153 -2.14 4.22 -17.69
N SER A 154 -1.59 5.42 -17.52
CA SER A 154 -0.12 5.62 -17.51
C SER A 154 0.57 4.76 -16.45
N ALA A 155 -0.03 4.60 -15.26
CA ALA A 155 0.52 3.78 -14.19
C ALA A 155 0.37 2.27 -14.47
N ILE A 156 -0.77 1.84 -15.02
CA ILE A 156 -1.05 0.43 -15.29
C ILE A 156 -0.27 -0.10 -16.50
N ASN A 157 0.00 0.74 -17.49
CA ASN A 157 0.69 0.32 -18.73
C ASN A 157 2.11 -0.25 -18.48
N THR A 158 2.73 0.10 -17.35
CA THR A 158 4.03 -0.43 -16.94
C THR A 158 3.95 -1.78 -16.22
N LYS A 159 2.75 -2.30 -15.98
CA LYS A 159 2.49 -3.45 -15.12
C LYS A 159 1.97 -4.67 -15.91
N ALA A 160 1.97 -5.83 -15.27
CA ALA A 160 1.44 -7.07 -15.85
C ALA A 160 -0.05 -6.98 -16.24
N LEU A 161 -0.78 -6.07 -15.62
CA LEU A 161 -2.22 -5.82 -15.86
C LEU A 161 -2.50 -4.99 -17.11
N SER A 162 -1.49 -4.52 -17.84
CA SER A 162 -1.63 -3.67 -19.05
C SER A 162 -2.60 -4.24 -20.09
N ARG A 163 -2.66 -5.57 -20.23
CA ARG A 163 -3.59 -6.25 -21.15
C ARG A 163 -5.06 -5.99 -20.83
N TRP A 164 -5.41 -5.74 -19.57
CA TRP A 164 -6.75 -5.42 -19.07
C TRP A 164 -6.84 -4.01 -18.52
N SER A 165 -6.06 -3.09 -19.11
CA SER A 165 -5.88 -1.73 -18.60
C SER A 165 -7.21 -0.96 -18.45
N GLU A 166 -8.12 -1.07 -19.41
CA GLU A 166 -9.41 -0.38 -19.38
C GLU A 166 -10.26 -0.83 -18.16
N LEU A 167 -10.36 -2.15 -17.95
CA LEU A 167 -11.06 -2.70 -16.80
C LEU A 167 -10.41 -2.27 -15.49
N ALA A 168 -9.09 -2.38 -15.40
CA ALA A 168 -8.34 -2.05 -14.20
C ALA A 168 -8.42 -0.55 -13.85
N CYS A 169 -8.35 0.34 -14.85
CA CYS A 169 -8.51 1.78 -14.66
C CYS A 169 -9.90 2.13 -14.13
N ASN A 170 -10.94 1.53 -14.68
CA ASN A 170 -12.30 1.74 -14.21
C ASN A 170 -12.50 1.24 -12.78
N ILE A 171 -11.98 0.03 -12.45
CA ILE A 171 -12.03 -0.53 -11.10
C ILE A 171 -11.31 0.40 -10.11
N ALA A 172 -10.09 0.84 -10.42
CA ALA A 172 -9.31 1.70 -9.54
C ALA A 172 -10.00 3.05 -9.29
N LEU A 173 -10.48 3.71 -10.34
CA LEU A 173 -11.14 5.01 -10.24
C LEU A 173 -12.47 4.92 -9.47
N ASP A 174 -13.29 3.92 -9.77
CA ASP A 174 -14.59 3.75 -9.12
C ASP A 174 -14.42 3.38 -7.64
N ALA A 175 -13.42 2.56 -7.29
CA ALA A 175 -13.11 2.21 -5.91
C ALA A 175 -12.67 3.45 -5.11
N VAL A 176 -11.76 4.26 -5.64
CA VAL A 176 -11.25 5.44 -4.94
C VAL A 176 -12.34 6.51 -4.76
N ARG A 177 -13.14 6.76 -5.79
CA ARG A 177 -14.27 7.70 -5.67
C ARG A 177 -15.35 7.24 -4.70
N THR A 178 -15.55 5.93 -4.57
CA THR A 178 -16.51 5.38 -3.60
C THR A 178 -16.03 5.58 -2.16
N VAL A 179 -14.72 5.55 -1.94
CA VAL A 179 -14.12 5.69 -0.59
C VAL A 179 -13.88 7.16 -0.22
N GLU A 180 -13.91 8.06 -1.20
CA GLU A 180 -13.71 9.51 -0.97
C GLU A 180 -14.74 10.04 0.02
N LEU A 181 -14.22 10.67 1.09
CA LEU A 181 -14.99 11.32 2.13
C LEU A 181 -14.56 12.78 2.21
N GLU A 182 -15.53 13.67 2.20
CA GLU A 182 -15.30 15.10 2.41
C GLU A 182 -15.97 15.51 3.73
N GLU A 183 -15.15 15.73 4.75
CA GLU A 183 -15.61 16.22 6.05
C GLU A 183 -14.95 17.57 6.37
N SER A 184 -15.77 18.56 6.67
CA SER A 184 -15.32 19.91 7.07
C SER A 184 -14.32 20.56 6.08
N GLY A 185 -14.50 20.33 4.78
CA GLY A 185 -13.64 20.89 3.74
C GLY A 185 -12.28 20.18 3.59
N ARG A 186 -12.09 19.04 4.25
CA ARG A 186 -10.92 18.18 4.05
C ARG A 186 -11.35 16.90 3.33
N LYS A 187 -10.64 16.56 2.26
CA LYS A 187 -10.80 15.29 1.58
C LYS A 187 -9.94 14.23 2.27
N GLU A 188 -10.58 13.15 2.70
CA GLU A 188 -9.92 11.97 3.24
C GLU A 188 -10.19 10.76 2.34
N ILE A 189 -9.14 10.07 1.91
CA ILE A 189 -9.24 8.88 1.07
C ILE A 189 -8.35 7.81 1.69
N ASP A 190 -8.94 6.91 2.48
CA ASP A 190 -8.23 5.79 3.11
C ASP A 190 -8.55 4.49 2.37
N ILE A 191 -7.76 4.21 1.33
CA ILE A 191 -7.92 3.03 0.49
C ILE A 191 -7.65 1.76 1.30
N LYS A 192 -6.63 1.75 2.16
CA LYS A 192 -6.22 0.55 2.91
C LYS A 192 -7.30 0.03 3.86
N LYS A 193 -8.06 0.94 4.46
CA LYS A 193 -9.14 0.55 5.39
C LYS A 193 -10.45 0.24 4.68
N TYR A 194 -10.85 1.03 3.69
CA TYR A 194 -12.21 1.03 3.16
C TYR A 194 -12.38 0.49 1.74
N ALA A 195 -11.30 0.33 0.96
CA ALA A 195 -11.30 -0.40 -0.31
C ALA A 195 -10.66 -1.78 -0.11
N LYS A 196 -11.47 -2.78 0.24
CA LYS A 196 -10.97 -4.14 0.46
C LYS A 196 -10.86 -4.88 -0.88
N VAL A 197 -9.73 -5.52 -1.11
CA VAL A 197 -9.57 -6.46 -2.21
C VAL A 197 -9.85 -7.88 -1.72
N GLU A 198 -10.76 -8.58 -2.38
CA GLU A 198 -11.08 -9.97 -2.11
C GLU A 198 -10.70 -10.82 -3.32
N LYS A 199 -9.77 -11.75 -3.11
CA LYS A 199 -9.25 -12.63 -4.16
C LYS A 199 -9.97 -13.97 -4.12
N VAL A 200 -10.72 -14.29 -5.16
CA VAL A 200 -11.43 -15.55 -5.29
C VAL A 200 -10.92 -16.30 -6.53
N PRO A 201 -10.08 -17.33 -6.37
CA PRO A 201 -9.57 -18.12 -7.48
C PRO A 201 -10.69 -18.76 -8.31
N GLY A 202 -10.44 -18.93 -9.59
CA GLY A 202 -11.41 -19.42 -10.57
C GLY A 202 -12.13 -18.28 -11.31
N GLY A 203 -12.63 -18.58 -12.50
CA GLY A 203 -13.14 -17.57 -13.42
C GLY A 203 -12.05 -16.87 -14.23
N ILE A 204 -12.41 -15.79 -14.87
CA ILE A 204 -11.52 -14.97 -15.71
C ILE A 204 -11.32 -13.58 -15.07
N ILE A 205 -10.29 -12.87 -15.48
CA ILE A 205 -9.97 -11.55 -14.91
C ILE A 205 -11.08 -10.53 -15.24
N GLU A 206 -11.74 -10.70 -16.38
CA GLU A 206 -12.84 -9.87 -16.83
C GLU A 206 -14.09 -9.94 -15.92
N ASP A 207 -14.21 -10.99 -15.09
CA ASP A 207 -15.27 -11.09 -14.07
C ASP A 207 -14.98 -10.24 -12.82
N SER A 208 -13.83 -9.58 -12.77
CA SER A 208 -13.46 -8.72 -11.64
C SER A 208 -14.25 -7.41 -11.68
N CYS A 209 -14.72 -6.97 -10.53
CA CYS A 209 -15.56 -5.78 -10.43
C CYS A 209 -15.45 -5.08 -9.07
N VAL A 210 -15.87 -3.82 -9.05
CA VAL A 210 -16.08 -3.08 -7.81
C VAL A 210 -17.52 -3.26 -7.34
N LEU A 211 -17.68 -3.76 -6.14
CA LEU A 211 -18.98 -3.88 -5.48
C LEU A 211 -19.26 -2.57 -4.73
N ARG A 212 -20.38 -1.91 -5.03
CA ARG A 212 -20.88 -0.78 -4.25
C ARG A 212 -21.44 -1.27 -2.93
N GLY A 213 -20.54 -1.61 -2.00
CA GLY A 213 -20.85 -2.26 -0.75
C GLY A 213 -19.72 -3.17 -0.27
N VAL A 214 -20.03 -4.11 0.59
CA VAL A 214 -19.05 -4.96 1.26
C VAL A 214 -19.30 -6.43 0.97
N MET A 215 -18.22 -7.16 0.68
CA MET A 215 -18.21 -8.61 0.59
C MET A 215 -17.35 -9.18 1.71
N ILE A 216 -17.85 -10.20 2.39
CA ILE A 216 -17.13 -10.91 3.45
C ILE A 216 -17.19 -12.43 3.24
N ASN A 217 -16.10 -13.11 3.55
CA ASN A 217 -16.06 -14.58 3.52
C ASN A 217 -16.69 -15.16 4.79
N LYS A 218 -18.02 -15.16 4.85
CA LYS A 218 -18.82 -15.71 5.95
C LYS A 218 -20.14 -16.26 5.41
N ASP A 219 -20.66 -17.32 6.04
CA ASP A 219 -22.01 -17.81 5.84
C ASP A 219 -22.93 -17.39 7.00
N VAL A 220 -24.23 -17.51 6.81
CA VAL A 220 -25.22 -17.34 7.86
C VAL A 220 -25.00 -18.33 8.99
N THR A 221 -25.30 -17.94 10.22
CA THR A 221 -24.99 -18.77 11.39
C THR A 221 -25.84 -20.03 11.46
N HIS A 222 -27.06 -20.03 10.91
CA HIS A 222 -27.95 -21.17 10.92
C HIS A 222 -28.58 -21.41 9.55
N PRO A 223 -28.69 -22.66 9.06
CA PRO A 223 -29.17 -22.98 7.70
C PRO A 223 -30.59 -22.49 7.38
N ARG A 224 -31.44 -22.31 8.40
CA ARG A 224 -32.82 -21.82 8.24
C ARG A 224 -32.95 -20.32 8.11
N MET A 225 -31.85 -19.55 8.27
CA MET A 225 -31.85 -18.10 8.10
C MET A 225 -31.97 -17.72 6.64
N ARG A 226 -32.60 -16.56 6.39
CA ARG A 226 -32.74 -16.03 5.03
C ARG A 226 -31.37 -15.71 4.43
N ARG A 227 -31.15 -16.14 3.19
CA ARG A 227 -29.91 -15.90 2.45
C ARG A 227 -30.00 -14.73 1.44
N MET A 228 -31.18 -14.15 1.30
CA MET A 228 -31.43 -13.00 0.44
C MET A 228 -32.47 -12.10 1.10
N ILE A 229 -32.15 -10.82 1.23
CA ILE A 229 -33.02 -9.79 1.84
C ILE A 229 -32.85 -8.50 1.04
N LYS A 230 -33.97 -7.92 0.61
CA LYS A 230 -33.97 -6.61 -0.06
C LYS A 230 -34.19 -5.51 0.98
N ASN A 231 -33.46 -4.41 0.83
CA ASN A 231 -33.48 -3.25 1.71
C ASN A 231 -33.37 -3.63 3.21
N PRO A 232 -32.33 -4.36 3.62
CA PRO A 232 -32.21 -4.87 4.97
C PRO A 232 -31.96 -3.77 5.99
N ARG A 233 -32.54 -3.90 7.17
CA ARG A 233 -32.19 -3.15 8.36
C ARG A 233 -31.05 -3.86 9.09
N ILE A 234 -29.90 -3.21 9.20
CA ILE A 234 -28.65 -3.81 9.66
C ILE A 234 -28.25 -3.26 11.02
N VAL A 235 -28.03 -4.15 11.99
CA VAL A 235 -27.47 -3.85 13.31
C VAL A 235 -26.08 -4.44 13.43
N LEU A 236 -25.13 -3.64 13.93
CA LEU A 236 -23.73 -4.01 14.10
C LEU A 236 -23.33 -3.98 15.57
N LEU A 237 -22.81 -5.09 16.07
CA LEU A 237 -22.38 -5.23 17.47
C LEU A 237 -20.92 -5.66 17.57
N ASP A 238 -20.21 -5.14 18.55
CA ASP A 238 -18.87 -5.63 18.93
C ASP A 238 -18.89 -6.48 20.21
N CYS A 239 -20.04 -6.56 20.88
CA CYS A 239 -20.23 -7.39 22.05
C CYS A 239 -20.51 -8.87 21.71
N SER A 240 -20.35 -9.76 22.71
CA SER A 240 -20.77 -11.15 22.57
C SER A 240 -22.23 -11.29 22.97
N LEU A 241 -22.97 -12.10 22.20
CA LEU A 241 -24.34 -12.49 22.51
C LEU A 241 -24.36 -13.87 23.16
N GLU A 242 -23.44 -14.06 24.10
CA GLU A 242 -23.26 -15.26 24.90
C GLU A 242 -23.26 -14.84 26.37
N TYR A 243 -23.60 -15.76 27.24
CA TYR A 243 -23.46 -15.54 28.67
C TYR A 243 -21.97 -15.25 28.98
N LYS A 244 -21.68 -14.11 29.56
CA LYS A 244 -20.32 -13.71 29.92
C LYS A 244 -19.89 -14.47 31.18
N LYS A 245 -18.80 -15.23 31.09
CA LYS A 245 -18.02 -15.56 32.27
C LYS A 245 -17.48 -14.26 32.88
N GLY A 246 -17.67 -14.08 34.18
CA GLY A 246 -17.13 -12.93 34.89
C GLY A 246 -15.62 -12.81 34.72
N GLU A 247 -15.07 -11.61 34.77
CA GLU A 247 -13.62 -11.36 34.63
C GLU A 247 -12.82 -11.98 35.78
N SER A 248 -13.42 -12.13 36.98
CA SER A 248 -12.89 -12.89 38.10
C SER A 248 -13.45 -14.31 38.06
N GLN A 249 -12.55 -15.30 37.97
CA GLN A 249 -12.93 -16.71 38.16
C GLN A 249 -13.35 -16.88 39.62
N THR A 250 -14.64 -16.83 39.88
CA THR A 250 -15.25 -17.26 41.15
C THR A 250 -15.79 -18.67 40.93
N ASP A 251 -15.23 -19.61 41.66
CA ASP A 251 -15.79 -20.95 41.75
C ASP A 251 -17.04 -20.88 42.64
N ILE A 252 -18.20 -21.21 42.07
CA ILE A 252 -19.45 -21.24 42.79
C ILE A 252 -19.72 -22.72 43.14
N GLU A 253 -19.71 -23.04 44.41
CA GLU A 253 -20.05 -24.35 44.91
C GLU A 253 -21.58 -24.41 45.16
N ILE A 254 -22.27 -25.22 44.35
CA ILE A 254 -23.73 -25.39 44.41
C ILE A 254 -24.02 -26.59 45.26
N SER A 255 -24.64 -26.37 46.44
CA SER A 255 -24.98 -27.43 47.38
C SER A 255 -26.44 -27.91 47.29
N LYS A 256 -27.29 -27.16 46.57
CA LYS A 256 -28.71 -27.50 46.40
C LYS A 256 -29.12 -27.55 44.94
N GLU A 257 -29.97 -28.51 44.58
CA GLU A 257 -30.49 -28.67 43.23
C GLU A 257 -31.34 -27.49 42.76
N GLU A 258 -32.06 -26.85 43.66
CA GLU A 258 -32.86 -25.64 43.43
C GLU A 258 -32.00 -24.45 42.99
N ASP A 259 -30.80 -24.27 43.55
CA ASP A 259 -29.90 -23.20 43.23
C ASP A 259 -29.29 -23.36 41.80
N PHE A 260 -29.07 -24.62 41.37
CA PHE A 260 -28.61 -24.93 40.02
C PHE A 260 -29.68 -24.56 38.98
N ALA A 261 -30.94 -24.94 39.22
CA ALA A 261 -32.04 -24.56 38.32
C ALA A 261 -32.20 -23.03 38.21
N ARG A 262 -32.04 -22.31 39.34
CA ARG A 262 -32.13 -20.87 39.38
C ARG A 262 -30.97 -20.17 38.58
N ILE A 263 -29.77 -20.69 38.65
CA ILE A 263 -28.63 -20.15 37.87
C ILE A 263 -28.88 -20.33 36.36
N LEU A 264 -29.32 -21.50 35.93
CA LEU A 264 -29.69 -21.76 34.54
C LEU A 264 -30.80 -20.80 34.07
N GLN A 265 -31.79 -20.57 34.88
CA GLN A 265 -32.87 -19.62 34.58
C GLN A 265 -32.34 -18.18 34.44
N MET A 266 -31.44 -17.73 35.32
CA MET A 266 -30.83 -16.44 35.22
C MET A 266 -29.97 -16.26 33.94
N GLU A 267 -29.31 -17.34 33.49
CA GLU A 267 -28.58 -17.31 32.22
C GLU A 267 -29.53 -17.17 31.02
N GLU A 268 -30.67 -17.89 31.05
CA GLU A 268 -31.68 -17.78 30.01
C GLU A 268 -32.36 -16.41 30.00
N GLU A 269 -32.72 -15.86 31.17
CA GLU A 269 -33.32 -14.52 31.31
C GLU A 269 -32.38 -13.45 30.79
N TYR A 270 -31.04 -13.53 31.06
CA TYR A 270 -30.07 -12.60 30.55
C TYR A 270 -29.99 -12.62 29.02
N ILE A 271 -29.94 -13.80 28.41
CA ILE A 271 -29.91 -13.93 26.95
C ILE A 271 -31.23 -13.44 26.34
N GLN A 272 -32.36 -13.71 27.00
CA GLN A 272 -33.67 -13.26 26.58
C GLN A 272 -33.74 -11.73 26.56
N GLN A 273 -33.25 -11.03 27.60
CA GLN A 273 -33.20 -9.59 27.67
C GLN A 273 -32.38 -9.00 26.51
N ILE A 274 -31.19 -9.53 26.23
CA ILE A 274 -30.37 -9.15 25.08
C ILE A 274 -31.13 -9.29 23.76
N CYS A 275 -31.86 -10.40 23.60
CA CYS A 275 -32.63 -10.63 22.38
C CYS A 275 -33.82 -9.66 22.25
N GLU A 276 -34.47 -9.33 23.35
CA GLU A 276 -35.59 -8.36 23.37
C GLU A 276 -35.12 -6.96 22.98
N ASP A 277 -33.97 -6.52 23.47
CA ASP A 277 -33.36 -5.23 23.10
C ASP A 277 -33.08 -5.15 21.59
N ILE A 278 -32.57 -6.23 21.00
CA ILE A 278 -32.31 -6.29 19.55
C ILE A 278 -33.63 -6.33 18.76
N ILE A 279 -34.59 -7.16 19.17
CA ILE A 279 -35.87 -7.34 18.48
C ILE A 279 -36.70 -6.06 18.49
N ARG A 280 -36.58 -5.22 19.52
CA ARG A 280 -37.24 -3.91 19.63
C ARG A 280 -37.03 -3.04 18.40
N LEU A 281 -35.83 -3.07 17.79
CA LEU A 281 -35.47 -2.32 16.60
C LEU A 281 -35.88 -3.01 15.28
N LYS A 282 -36.42 -4.21 15.34
CA LYS A 282 -36.84 -5.02 14.17
C LYS A 282 -35.78 -5.07 13.07
N PRO A 283 -34.53 -5.49 13.36
CA PRO A 283 -33.52 -5.63 12.34
C PRO A 283 -33.81 -6.85 11.46
N ASP A 284 -33.37 -6.81 10.20
CA ASP A 284 -33.34 -7.97 9.31
C ASP A 284 -32.02 -8.73 9.41
N LEU A 285 -30.94 -7.99 9.64
CA LEU A 285 -29.57 -8.49 9.71
C LEU A 285 -28.88 -8.06 10.99
N LEU A 286 -28.16 -9.00 11.58
CA LEU A 286 -27.34 -8.80 12.77
C LEU A 286 -25.92 -9.28 12.52
N PHE A 287 -24.94 -8.40 12.65
CA PHE A 287 -23.53 -8.75 12.59
C PHE A 287 -22.89 -8.60 13.97
N THR A 288 -22.10 -9.59 14.39
CA THR A 288 -21.36 -9.53 15.64
C THR A 288 -19.88 -9.86 15.43
N GLU A 289 -19.01 -9.14 16.12
CA GLU A 289 -17.56 -9.45 16.11
C GLU A 289 -17.25 -10.70 16.91
N LYS A 290 -18.06 -10.97 17.92
CA LYS A 290 -17.89 -12.11 18.83
C LYS A 290 -18.88 -13.24 18.56
N GLY A 291 -18.98 -14.18 19.49
CA GLY A 291 -19.86 -15.32 19.37
C GLY A 291 -21.33 -15.00 19.65
N ILE A 292 -22.20 -15.89 19.19
CA ILE A 292 -23.66 -15.89 19.45
C ILE A 292 -24.00 -17.24 20.02
N SER A 293 -24.73 -17.28 21.16
CA SER A 293 -25.19 -18.55 21.78
C SER A 293 -26.25 -19.25 20.95
N GLY A 294 -26.36 -20.57 21.12
CA GLY A 294 -27.39 -21.38 20.46
C GLY A 294 -28.81 -20.97 20.84
N THR A 295 -29.02 -20.54 22.07
CA THR A 295 -30.32 -20.07 22.60
C THR A 295 -30.72 -18.75 21.92
N CYS A 296 -29.78 -17.82 21.76
CA CYS A 296 -30.02 -16.55 21.05
C CYS A 296 -30.40 -16.81 19.58
N HIS A 297 -29.77 -17.77 18.90
CA HIS A 297 -30.14 -18.17 17.53
C HIS A 297 -31.58 -18.67 17.45
N LEU A 298 -31.99 -19.48 18.40
CA LEU A 298 -33.36 -20.03 18.44
C LEU A 298 -34.40 -18.95 18.70
N GLN A 299 -34.07 -17.96 19.52
CA GLN A 299 -34.96 -16.83 19.81
C GLN A 299 -35.06 -15.88 18.59
N CYS A 300 -33.97 -15.59 17.91
CA CYS A 300 -33.99 -14.82 16.65
C CYS A 300 -34.83 -15.49 15.54
N LEU A 301 -34.96 -16.81 15.57
CA LEU A 301 -35.76 -17.57 14.61
C LEU A 301 -37.21 -17.84 15.07
N LYS A 302 -37.48 -17.90 16.39
CA LYS A 302 -38.75 -18.37 16.93
C LYS A 302 -39.70 -17.28 17.44
N GLN A 303 -39.20 -16.12 17.91
CA GLN A 303 -40.06 -15.11 18.49
C GLN A 303 -40.77 -14.28 17.42
N ASN A 304 -42.09 -14.35 17.39
CA ASN A 304 -43.03 -13.43 16.73
C ASN A 304 -42.80 -13.16 15.22
N ASN A 305 -42.50 -14.18 14.43
CA ASN A 305 -42.30 -13.99 12.98
C ASN A 305 -41.09 -13.07 12.60
N THR A 306 -40.20 -12.77 13.55
CA THR A 306 -38.99 -12.00 13.30
C THR A 306 -37.90 -12.89 12.73
N ASN A 307 -37.83 -12.96 11.40
CA ASN A 307 -36.83 -13.73 10.65
C ASN A 307 -35.50 -12.95 10.61
N ILE A 308 -34.81 -12.81 11.73
CA ILE A 308 -33.51 -12.11 11.79
C ILE A 308 -32.42 -13.05 11.32
N THR A 309 -31.63 -12.62 10.34
CA THR A 309 -30.44 -13.33 9.87
C THR A 309 -29.23 -12.81 10.63
N ALA A 310 -28.46 -13.70 11.26
CA ALA A 310 -27.30 -13.36 12.06
C ALA A 310 -26.00 -13.94 11.47
N ILE A 311 -24.93 -13.13 11.51
CA ILE A 311 -23.58 -13.53 11.12
C ILE A 311 -22.63 -13.20 12.29
N ARG A 312 -21.91 -14.21 12.76
CA ARG A 312 -21.03 -14.12 13.93
C ARG A 312 -19.55 -14.06 13.55
N ARG A 313 -18.72 -13.61 14.50
CA ARG A 313 -17.26 -13.59 14.37
C ARG A 313 -16.80 -12.83 13.12
N VAL A 314 -17.42 -11.70 12.85
CA VAL A 314 -16.99 -10.79 11.80
C VAL A 314 -15.72 -10.08 12.26
N ARG A 315 -14.75 -9.90 11.38
CA ARG A 315 -13.53 -9.16 11.72
C ARG A 315 -13.87 -7.69 12.00
N LYS A 316 -13.23 -7.07 12.97
CA LYS A 316 -13.43 -5.65 13.32
C LYS A 316 -13.29 -4.73 12.10
N THR A 317 -12.32 -5.01 11.24
CA THR A 317 -12.12 -4.25 9.99
C THR A 317 -13.29 -4.37 9.02
N ASP A 318 -13.88 -5.56 8.89
CA ASP A 318 -15.04 -5.79 8.02
C ASP A 318 -16.30 -5.17 8.62
N ASN A 319 -16.45 -5.21 9.95
CA ASN A 319 -17.55 -4.55 10.66
C ASN A 319 -17.52 -3.02 10.44
N ASN A 320 -16.34 -2.40 10.53
CA ASN A 320 -16.16 -0.97 10.22
C ASN A 320 -16.50 -0.63 8.75
N ARG A 321 -16.17 -1.51 7.80
CA ARG A 321 -16.53 -1.34 6.39
C ARG A 321 -18.03 -1.42 6.16
N ILE A 322 -18.70 -2.37 6.81
CA ILE A 322 -20.16 -2.51 6.74
C ILE A 322 -20.82 -1.26 7.34
N ALA A 323 -20.33 -0.78 8.48
CA ALA A 323 -20.83 0.45 9.11
C ALA A 323 -20.78 1.64 8.14
N ARG A 324 -19.65 1.85 7.48
CA ARG A 324 -19.47 2.91 6.49
C ARG A 324 -20.30 2.71 5.21
N ALA A 325 -20.50 1.47 4.78
CA ALA A 325 -21.25 1.15 3.57
C ALA A 325 -22.76 1.35 3.72
N CYS A 326 -23.33 0.99 4.88
CA CYS A 326 -24.77 1.04 5.11
C CYS A 326 -25.22 2.20 6.04
N GLY A 327 -24.28 3.00 6.56
CA GLY A 327 -24.59 4.10 7.47
C GLY A 327 -25.01 3.66 8.87
N ALA A 328 -24.58 2.46 9.32
CA ALA A 328 -24.82 1.97 10.67
C ALA A 328 -23.74 2.43 11.64
N ARG A 329 -24.06 2.39 12.95
CA ARG A 329 -23.08 2.55 14.02
C ARG A 329 -22.83 1.21 14.70
N ILE A 330 -21.57 0.98 15.11
CA ILE A 330 -21.19 -0.21 15.87
C ILE A 330 -21.45 0.08 17.34
N VAL A 331 -22.25 -0.77 18.00
CA VAL A 331 -22.66 -0.58 19.39
C VAL A 331 -22.05 -1.68 20.25
N SER A 332 -21.51 -1.29 21.41
CA SER A 332 -20.83 -2.19 22.35
C SER A 332 -21.76 -2.83 23.38
N ARG A 333 -22.96 -2.29 23.56
CA ARG A 333 -23.95 -2.76 24.53
C ARG A 333 -25.34 -2.78 23.90
N THR A 334 -26.08 -3.85 24.09
CA THR A 334 -27.41 -4.02 23.50
C THR A 334 -28.47 -3.08 24.10
N ASP A 335 -28.32 -2.71 25.38
CA ASP A 335 -29.20 -1.77 26.07
C ASP A 335 -29.07 -0.31 25.56
N GLU A 336 -27.95 0.05 24.95
CA GLU A 336 -27.69 1.38 24.37
C GLU A 336 -28.16 1.51 22.91
N LEU A 337 -28.64 0.42 22.29
CA LEU A 337 -29.10 0.41 20.89
C LEU A 337 -30.27 1.40 20.65
N ARG A 338 -30.10 2.25 19.64
CA ARG A 338 -31.06 3.23 19.18
C ARG A 338 -31.42 3.04 17.72
N GLU A 339 -32.53 3.62 17.29
CA GLU A 339 -32.97 3.60 15.90
C GLU A 339 -31.95 4.25 14.94
N GLU A 340 -31.20 5.26 15.43
CA GLU A 340 -30.16 5.95 14.68
C GLU A 340 -28.92 5.08 14.36
N ASP A 341 -28.74 3.99 15.11
CA ASP A 341 -27.60 3.09 14.95
C ASP A 341 -27.86 2.02 13.87
N VAL A 342 -29.13 1.90 13.43
CA VAL A 342 -29.54 0.93 12.42
C VAL A 342 -29.19 1.42 11.03
N GLY A 343 -28.40 0.63 10.30
CA GLY A 343 -28.06 0.90 8.91
C GLY A 343 -29.20 0.54 7.96
N VAL A 344 -29.65 1.53 7.18
CA VAL A 344 -30.70 1.36 6.16
C VAL A 344 -30.23 1.66 4.75
N GLY A 345 -28.95 1.92 4.58
CA GLY A 345 -28.34 2.31 3.32
C GLY A 345 -28.11 1.17 2.31
N ALA A 346 -28.17 -0.08 2.73
CA ALA A 346 -27.98 -1.23 1.85
C ALA A 346 -29.24 -1.58 1.07
N GLY A 347 -29.11 -1.89 -0.23
CA GLY A 347 -30.22 -2.30 -1.09
C GLY A 347 -30.44 -3.81 -1.10
N LEU A 348 -29.35 -4.59 -1.09
CA LEU A 348 -29.41 -6.04 -1.20
C LEU A 348 -28.41 -6.71 -0.26
N PHE A 349 -28.92 -7.69 0.48
CA PHE A 349 -28.13 -8.69 1.18
C PHE A 349 -28.31 -10.03 0.50
N GLU A 350 -27.21 -10.70 0.18
CA GLU A 350 -27.23 -12.02 -0.45
C GLU A 350 -26.04 -12.85 -0.01
N VAL A 351 -26.27 -14.17 0.19
CA VAL A 351 -25.22 -15.15 0.45
C VAL A 351 -25.11 -16.08 -0.74
N LYS A 352 -23.95 -16.05 -1.41
CA LYS A 352 -23.64 -16.90 -2.57
C LYS A 352 -22.50 -17.85 -2.26
N LYS A 353 -22.59 -19.05 -2.82
CA LYS A 353 -21.50 -20.01 -2.84
C LYS A 353 -20.64 -19.75 -4.09
N ILE A 354 -19.34 -19.52 -3.89
CA ILE A 354 -18.37 -19.37 -4.98
C ILE A 354 -17.25 -20.39 -4.74
N GLY A 355 -17.15 -21.37 -5.62
CA GLY A 355 -16.30 -22.53 -5.37
C GLY A 355 -16.83 -23.35 -4.18
N ASP A 356 -15.99 -23.59 -3.19
CA ASP A 356 -16.37 -24.34 -1.98
C ASP A 356 -16.72 -23.44 -0.79
N GLU A 357 -16.56 -22.13 -0.91
CA GLU A 357 -16.79 -21.16 0.16
C GLU A 357 -18.07 -20.36 -0.03
N TYR A 358 -18.66 -19.93 1.09
CA TYR A 358 -19.81 -19.03 1.10
C TYR A 358 -19.36 -17.60 1.35
N PHE A 359 -19.89 -16.69 0.55
CA PHE A 359 -19.62 -15.26 0.65
C PHE A 359 -20.90 -14.49 0.87
N THR A 360 -20.85 -13.59 1.82
CA THR A 360 -21.93 -12.64 2.10
C THR A 360 -21.67 -11.35 1.35
N PHE A 361 -22.67 -10.91 0.59
CA PHE A 361 -22.69 -9.67 -0.16
C PHE A 361 -23.69 -8.69 0.46
N ILE A 362 -23.25 -7.48 0.71
CA ILE A 362 -24.08 -6.34 1.09
C ILE A 362 -23.84 -5.29 0.00
N THR A 363 -24.77 -5.20 -0.94
CA THR A 363 -24.59 -4.44 -2.18
C THR A 363 -25.74 -3.46 -2.42
N GLU A 364 -25.67 -2.73 -3.54
CA GLU A 364 -26.64 -1.71 -3.91
C GLU A 364 -26.81 -0.62 -2.81
N CYS A 365 -25.69 -0.28 -2.13
CA CYS A 365 -25.71 0.77 -1.14
C CYS A 365 -25.93 2.13 -1.81
N LYS A 366 -26.76 2.99 -1.20
CA LYS A 366 -27.15 4.30 -1.77
C LYS A 366 -25.98 5.26 -1.86
N ASP A 367 -25.21 5.39 -0.78
CA ASP A 367 -23.99 6.23 -0.70
C ASP A 367 -22.91 5.47 0.07
N PRO A 368 -22.32 4.43 -0.52
CA PRO A 368 -21.31 3.63 0.16
C PRO A 368 -20.04 4.46 0.31
N LYS A 369 -19.50 4.52 1.53
CA LYS A 369 -18.17 5.11 1.83
C LYS A 369 -17.13 4.01 2.06
N ALA A 370 -17.43 2.80 1.65
CA ALA A 370 -16.55 1.65 1.60
C ALA A 370 -16.95 0.74 0.43
N CYS A 371 -15.98 0.10 -0.17
CA CYS A 371 -16.21 -0.83 -1.29
C CYS A 371 -15.40 -2.10 -1.11
N THR A 372 -15.79 -3.14 -1.83
CA THR A 372 -14.99 -4.34 -2.01
C THR A 372 -14.72 -4.54 -3.49
N ILE A 373 -13.46 -4.78 -3.81
CA ILE A 373 -13.01 -5.13 -5.16
C ILE A 373 -12.92 -6.65 -5.21
N LEU A 374 -13.78 -7.27 -6.00
CA LEU A 374 -13.74 -8.70 -6.23
C LEU A 374 -12.79 -8.99 -7.39
N LEU A 375 -11.73 -9.74 -7.12
CA LEU A 375 -10.78 -10.21 -8.13
C LEU A 375 -11.00 -11.68 -8.44
N ARG A 376 -11.15 -11.98 -9.74
CA ARG A 376 -11.27 -13.34 -10.28
C ARG A 376 -10.07 -13.65 -11.16
N GLY A 377 -9.67 -14.91 -11.22
CA GLY A 377 -8.55 -15.31 -12.07
C GLY A 377 -8.07 -16.73 -11.82
N ALA A 378 -7.18 -17.22 -12.68
CA ALA A 378 -6.79 -18.61 -12.75
C ALA A 378 -5.98 -19.10 -11.53
N SER A 379 -5.09 -18.28 -10.97
CA SER A 379 -4.22 -18.69 -9.85
C SER A 379 -4.12 -17.62 -8.77
N LYS A 380 -3.74 -18.04 -7.55
CA LYS A 380 -3.54 -17.14 -6.41
C LYS A 380 -2.38 -16.17 -6.63
N GLU A 381 -1.34 -16.62 -7.32
CA GLU A 381 -0.14 -15.84 -7.63
C GLU A 381 -0.45 -14.70 -8.61
N ILE A 382 -1.21 -15.01 -9.67
CA ILE A 382 -1.68 -14.00 -10.62
C ILE A 382 -2.58 -12.98 -9.91
N LEU A 383 -3.52 -13.44 -9.08
CA LEU A 383 -4.41 -12.56 -8.32
C LEU A 383 -3.64 -11.68 -7.33
N ALA A 384 -2.56 -12.17 -6.73
CA ALA A 384 -1.71 -11.38 -5.85
C ALA A 384 -0.96 -10.27 -6.61
N GLU A 385 -0.53 -10.55 -7.85
CA GLU A 385 0.08 -9.51 -8.71
C GLU A 385 -0.94 -8.49 -9.21
N VAL A 386 -2.13 -8.94 -9.61
CA VAL A 386 -3.26 -8.06 -9.99
C VAL A 386 -3.65 -7.13 -8.83
N GLU A 387 -3.70 -7.66 -7.60
CA GLU A 387 -3.97 -6.85 -6.41
C GLU A 387 -2.92 -5.74 -6.22
N ARG A 388 -1.62 -6.06 -6.32
CA ARG A 388 -0.54 -5.07 -6.21
C ARG A 388 -0.66 -3.97 -7.27
N ASN A 389 -0.86 -4.38 -8.52
CA ASN A 389 -1.00 -3.45 -9.63
C ASN A 389 -2.22 -2.53 -9.48
N LEU A 390 -3.33 -3.05 -8.96
CA LEU A 390 -4.51 -2.24 -8.66
C LEU A 390 -4.29 -1.32 -7.45
N GLN A 391 -3.54 -1.74 -6.44
CA GLN A 391 -3.18 -0.87 -5.31
C GLN A 391 -2.37 0.33 -5.78
N ASP A 392 -1.37 0.13 -6.64
CA ASP A 392 -0.59 1.22 -7.22
C ASP A 392 -1.51 2.17 -8.02
N ALA A 393 -2.39 1.63 -8.86
CA ALA A 393 -3.35 2.42 -9.63
C ALA A 393 -4.30 3.24 -8.74
N MET A 394 -4.80 2.66 -7.67
CA MET A 394 -5.65 3.36 -6.70
C MET A 394 -4.88 4.46 -5.95
N GLN A 395 -3.61 4.22 -5.61
CA GLN A 395 -2.78 5.23 -4.96
C GLN A 395 -2.50 6.41 -5.90
N VAL A 396 -2.25 6.16 -7.17
CA VAL A 396 -2.11 7.23 -8.18
C VAL A 396 -3.40 8.05 -8.27
N CYS A 397 -4.57 7.39 -8.35
CA CYS A 397 -5.86 8.09 -8.30
C CYS A 397 -6.01 8.96 -7.05
N ARG A 398 -5.70 8.40 -5.88
CA ARG A 398 -5.75 9.10 -4.60
C ARG A 398 -4.86 10.35 -4.60
N ASN A 399 -3.63 10.20 -5.06
CA ASN A 399 -2.66 11.31 -5.08
C ASN A 399 -3.16 12.46 -5.95
N VAL A 400 -3.73 12.18 -7.13
CA VAL A 400 -4.28 13.21 -8.03
C VAL A 400 -5.54 13.86 -7.46
N LEU A 401 -6.40 13.09 -6.74
CA LEU A 401 -7.60 13.66 -6.09
C LEU A 401 -7.27 14.58 -4.91
N LEU A 402 -6.15 14.32 -4.21
CA LEU A 402 -5.68 15.13 -3.09
C LEU A 402 -4.84 16.33 -3.55
N ASP A 403 -3.99 16.14 -4.57
CA ASP A 403 -3.12 17.16 -5.14
C ASP A 403 -3.23 17.14 -6.67
N PRO A 404 -4.10 17.97 -7.27
CA PRO A 404 -4.47 17.88 -8.68
C PRO A 404 -3.43 18.53 -9.63
N PHE A 405 -2.16 18.16 -9.47
CA PHE A 405 -1.07 18.60 -10.32
C PHE A 405 -0.37 17.42 -10.98
N LEU A 406 -0.12 17.55 -12.27
CA LEU A 406 0.51 16.54 -13.10
C LEU A 406 1.82 17.00 -13.70
N LEU A 407 2.67 16.04 -13.98
CA LEU A 407 3.94 16.19 -14.66
C LEU A 407 4.01 15.21 -15.86
N PRO A 408 4.68 15.56 -16.96
CA PRO A 408 4.89 14.63 -18.05
C PRO A 408 5.81 13.48 -17.64
N GLY A 409 5.44 12.26 -18.00
CA GLY A 409 6.20 11.04 -17.68
C GLY A 409 7.36 10.78 -18.65
N GLY A 410 7.78 9.49 -18.74
CA GLY A 410 8.79 9.06 -19.71
C GLY A 410 10.18 9.67 -19.54
N GLY A 411 10.54 10.17 -18.35
CA GLY A 411 11.83 10.82 -18.10
C GLY A 411 11.90 12.28 -18.60
N ALA A 412 10.80 12.87 -19.08
CA ALA A 412 10.76 14.24 -19.55
C ALA A 412 11.06 15.25 -18.44
N VAL A 413 10.45 15.04 -17.27
CA VAL A 413 10.64 15.91 -16.09
C VAL A 413 12.08 15.83 -15.60
N GLU A 414 12.66 14.64 -15.51
CA GLU A 414 14.05 14.44 -15.10
C GLU A 414 15.02 15.21 -16.00
N MET A 415 14.77 15.21 -17.31
CA MET A 415 15.57 15.96 -18.27
C MET A 415 15.38 17.48 -18.15
N ALA A 416 14.16 17.95 -17.95
CA ALA A 416 13.87 19.37 -17.74
C ALA A 416 14.52 19.90 -16.46
N VAL A 417 14.41 19.15 -15.35
CA VAL A 417 15.08 19.49 -14.09
C VAL A 417 16.59 19.42 -14.23
N SER A 418 17.14 18.41 -14.91
CA SER A 418 18.59 18.28 -15.19
C SER A 418 19.13 19.49 -15.96
N LYS A 419 18.40 19.94 -16.99
CA LYS A 419 18.74 21.20 -17.72
C LYS A 419 18.77 22.39 -16.77
N HIS A 420 17.71 22.60 -16.01
CA HIS A 420 17.57 23.73 -15.08
C HIS A 420 18.68 23.75 -14.02
N LEU A 421 18.97 22.61 -13.39
CA LEU A 421 20.10 22.49 -12.46
C LEU A 421 21.44 22.76 -13.13
N THR A 422 21.64 22.29 -14.36
CA THR A 422 22.89 22.55 -15.12
C THR A 422 23.06 24.03 -15.40
N GLU A 423 22.01 24.76 -15.75
CA GLU A 423 22.02 26.19 -15.95
C GLU A 423 22.30 26.95 -14.65
N ARG A 424 21.60 26.61 -13.55
CA ARG A 424 21.84 27.17 -12.22
C ARG A 424 23.24 26.88 -11.69
N SER A 425 23.80 25.70 -12.00
CA SER A 425 25.17 25.35 -11.57
C SER A 425 26.22 26.36 -12.05
N ARG A 426 26.01 27.01 -13.19
CA ARG A 426 26.94 28.01 -13.73
C ARG A 426 26.98 29.31 -12.91
N ALA A 427 25.90 29.61 -12.19
CA ALA A 427 25.81 30.76 -11.31
C ALA A 427 26.40 30.50 -9.91
N LEU A 428 26.66 29.22 -9.58
CA LEU A 428 27.27 28.84 -8.32
C LEU A 428 28.78 29.05 -8.35
N THR A 429 29.32 29.65 -7.30
CA THR A 429 30.75 29.82 -7.11
C THR A 429 31.30 28.86 -6.07
N GLY A 430 32.53 28.42 -6.24
CA GLY A 430 33.21 27.54 -5.28
C GLY A 430 33.09 26.05 -5.58
N VAL A 431 33.51 25.23 -4.61
CA VAL A 431 33.68 23.77 -4.76
C VAL A 431 32.35 23.04 -4.84
N GLU A 432 31.28 23.61 -4.27
CA GLU A 432 29.93 23.03 -4.27
C GLU A 432 29.30 22.93 -5.67
N GLN A 433 29.78 23.69 -6.62
CA GLN A 433 29.31 23.67 -8.01
C GLN A 433 29.37 22.27 -8.62
N TRP A 434 30.43 21.52 -8.35
CA TRP A 434 30.66 20.20 -8.95
C TRP A 434 29.68 19.15 -8.48
N PRO A 435 29.52 18.91 -7.16
CA PRO A 435 28.51 17.97 -6.67
C PRO A 435 27.07 18.40 -7.03
N TYR A 436 26.77 19.69 -7.05
CA TYR A 436 25.48 20.20 -7.48
C TYR A 436 25.17 19.83 -8.94
N ARG A 437 26.13 20.05 -9.85
CA ARG A 437 26.00 19.67 -11.25
C ARG A 437 25.89 18.14 -11.43
N ALA A 438 26.53 17.39 -10.56
CA ALA A 438 26.47 15.94 -10.57
C ALA A 438 25.07 15.38 -10.27
N VAL A 439 24.27 16.08 -9.45
CA VAL A 439 22.85 15.73 -9.25
C VAL A 439 22.08 15.84 -10.56
N ALA A 440 22.32 16.87 -11.38
CA ALA A 440 21.71 16.99 -12.70
C ALA A 440 22.03 15.80 -13.61
N GLN A 441 23.27 15.29 -13.55
CA GLN A 441 23.67 14.10 -14.31
C GLN A 441 23.02 12.82 -13.75
N ALA A 442 22.87 12.71 -12.43
CA ALA A 442 22.23 11.57 -11.80
C ALA A 442 20.75 11.44 -12.21
N LEU A 443 20.03 12.54 -12.38
CA LEU A 443 18.63 12.51 -12.84
C LEU A 443 18.45 11.84 -14.21
N GLU A 444 19.43 11.92 -15.07
CA GLU A 444 19.39 11.27 -16.39
C GLU A 444 19.39 9.74 -16.34
N VAL A 445 19.59 9.13 -15.16
CA VAL A 445 19.53 7.68 -15.01
C VAL A 445 18.14 7.11 -15.34
N ILE A 446 17.08 7.86 -15.06
CA ILE A 446 15.70 7.40 -15.34
C ILE A 446 15.46 7.25 -16.84
N PRO A 447 15.59 8.30 -17.69
CA PRO A 447 15.44 8.12 -19.13
C PRO A 447 16.48 7.15 -19.71
N ARG A 448 17.72 7.12 -19.20
CA ARG A 448 18.74 6.17 -19.60
C ARG A 448 18.29 4.73 -19.39
N THR A 449 17.73 4.43 -18.23
CA THR A 449 17.23 3.08 -17.89
C THR A 449 16.02 2.70 -18.76
N LEU A 450 15.09 3.65 -19.02
CA LEU A 450 13.97 3.41 -19.94
C LEU A 450 14.45 3.04 -21.35
N ILE A 451 15.42 3.77 -21.88
CA ILE A 451 16.01 3.48 -23.20
C ILE A 451 16.68 2.10 -23.22
N GLN A 452 17.42 1.75 -22.17
CA GLN A 452 18.07 0.44 -22.04
C GLN A 452 17.06 -0.71 -22.03
N ASN A 453 15.98 -0.56 -21.25
CA ASN A 453 14.95 -1.59 -21.14
C ASN A 453 14.13 -1.76 -22.43
N CYS A 454 14.04 -0.71 -23.26
CA CYS A 454 13.44 -0.81 -24.61
C CYS A 454 14.36 -1.48 -25.63
N GLY A 455 15.64 -1.66 -25.31
CA GLY A 455 16.63 -2.19 -26.27
C GLY A 455 17.12 -1.17 -27.31
N ALA A 456 16.85 0.13 -27.11
CA ALA A 456 17.31 1.19 -28.01
C ALA A 456 18.75 1.65 -27.69
N SER A 457 19.39 2.34 -28.64
CA SER A 457 20.73 2.91 -28.44
C SER A 457 20.71 4.06 -27.44
N THR A 458 21.17 3.81 -26.22
CA THR A 458 21.17 4.77 -25.11
C THR A 458 21.88 6.08 -25.47
N ILE A 459 23.07 5.99 -26.06
CA ILE A 459 23.88 7.17 -26.39
C ILE A 459 23.14 8.06 -27.41
N ARG A 460 22.63 7.44 -28.47
CA ARG A 460 21.94 8.17 -29.54
C ARG A 460 20.66 8.88 -29.03
N VAL A 461 19.81 8.13 -28.33
CA VAL A 461 18.50 8.63 -27.89
C VAL A 461 18.67 9.69 -26.78
N LEU A 462 19.54 9.44 -25.79
CA LEU A 462 19.80 10.39 -24.72
C LEU A 462 20.40 11.71 -25.22
N THR A 463 21.36 11.63 -26.19
CA THR A 463 21.94 12.83 -26.81
C THR A 463 20.89 13.63 -27.57
N SER A 464 20.02 12.95 -28.33
CA SER A 464 18.90 13.58 -29.04
C SER A 464 17.89 14.19 -28.07
N LEU A 465 17.63 13.57 -26.93
CA LEU A 465 16.74 14.09 -25.88
C LEU A 465 17.33 15.36 -25.24
N ARG A 466 18.62 15.37 -24.93
CA ARG A 466 19.32 16.58 -24.44
C ARG A 466 19.22 17.72 -25.46
N ALA A 467 19.50 17.44 -26.75
CA ALA A 467 19.38 18.42 -27.82
C ALA A 467 17.95 18.96 -27.96
N LYS A 468 16.95 18.12 -27.77
CA LYS A 468 15.54 18.53 -27.82
C LYS A 468 15.21 19.46 -26.66
N HIS A 469 15.64 19.15 -25.44
CA HIS A 469 15.41 20.00 -24.26
C HIS A 469 16.17 21.33 -24.28
N THR A 470 17.17 21.53 -25.14
CA THR A 470 17.79 22.86 -25.33
C THR A 470 16.89 23.84 -26.10
N GLN A 471 15.87 23.34 -26.82
CA GLN A 471 14.89 24.15 -27.51
C GLN A 471 13.82 24.67 -26.53
N ASP A 472 13.24 25.83 -26.82
CA ASP A 472 12.13 26.36 -26.04
C ASP A 472 10.86 25.49 -26.18
N ASN A 473 10.02 25.45 -25.15
CA ASN A 473 8.78 24.67 -25.07
C ASN A 473 8.95 23.13 -25.22
N SER A 474 10.06 22.59 -24.77
CA SER A 474 10.37 21.15 -24.91
C SER A 474 10.20 20.32 -23.63
N VAL A 475 9.55 20.87 -22.60
CA VAL A 475 9.41 20.24 -21.28
C VAL A 475 8.71 18.88 -21.33
N CYS A 476 7.75 18.71 -22.25
CA CYS A 476 6.97 17.47 -22.40
C CYS A 476 7.67 16.37 -23.22
N TRP A 477 8.88 16.62 -23.73
CA TRP A 477 9.58 15.60 -24.52
C TRP A 477 10.28 14.60 -23.64
N GLY A 478 9.94 13.34 -23.83
CA GLY A 478 10.51 12.20 -23.09
C GLY A 478 10.81 11.03 -24.00
N VAL A 479 11.03 9.89 -23.39
CA VAL A 479 11.27 8.61 -24.05
C VAL A 479 9.98 7.78 -24.02
N ASP A 480 9.51 7.40 -25.18
CA ASP A 480 8.46 6.39 -25.28
C ASP A 480 9.05 5.03 -24.87
N GLY A 481 8.56 4.50 -23.77
CA GLY A 481 9.06 3.26 -23.17
C GLY A 481 8.73 1.99 -23.98
N GLU A 482 7.90 2.07 -25.02
CA GLU A 482 7.60 0.94 -25.89
C GLU A 482 8.50 0.91 -27.12
N SER A 483 8.64 2.04 -27.80
CA SER A 483 9.40 2.15 -29.05
C SER A 483 10.87 2.54 -28.84
N GLY A 484 11.21 3.13 -27.69
CA GLY A 484 12.53 3.70 -27.41
C GLY A 484 12.83 4.98 -28.19
N CYS A 485 11.83 5.61 -28.80
CA CYS A 485 11.92 6.86 -29.54
C CYS A 485 11.61 8.08 -28.68
N LEU A 486 12.02 9.26 -29.14
CA LEU A 486 11.62 10.52 -28.55
C LEU A 486 10.19 10.86 -28.95
N SER A 487 9.36 11.17 -27.96
CA SER A 487 7.96 11.51 -28.17
C SER A 487 7.52 12.59 -27.21
N ASP A 488 6.44 13.28 -27.58
CA ASP A 488 5.76 14.20 -26.66
C ASP A 488 4.87 13.41 -25.72
N MET A 489 5.23 13.38 -24.44
CA MET A 489 4.53 12.62 -23.41
C MET A 489 3.12 13.14 -23.17
N ALA A 490 2.89 14.44 -23.33
CA ALA A 490 1.55 15.02 -23.20
C ALA A 490 0.62 14.54 -24.34
N ALA A 491 1.14 14.45 -25.57
CA ALA A 491 0.39 13.92 -26.72
C ALA A 491 0.08 12.42 -26.56
N LEU A 492 0.98 11.64 -25.98
CA LEU A 492 0.79 10.22 -25.65
C LEU A 492 -0.12 10.01 -24.43
N GLY A 493 -0.41 11.06 -23.66
CA GLY A 493 -1.21 10.96 -22.44
C GLY A 493 -0.48 10.29 -21.28
N ILE A 494 0.86 10.30 -21.26
CA ILE A 494 1.69 9.71 -20.20
C ILE A 494 1.96 10.76 -19.14
N TRP A 495 1.29 10.62 -17.99
CA TRP A 495 1.31 11.57 -16.90
C TRP A 495 1.71 10.91 -15.58
N GLU A 496 2.38 11.66 -14.72
CA GLU A 496 2.73 11.27 -13.36
C GLU A 496 2.27 12.34 -12.38
N PRO A 497 1.73 11.99 -11.19
CA PRO A 497 1.36 12.96 -10.17
C PRO A 497 2.57 13.72 -9.63
N LEU A 498 2.42 15.03 -9.39
CA LEU A 498 3.46 15.86 -8.78
C LEU A 498 3.91 15.31 -7.43
N ALA A 499 2.96 14.89 -6.59
CA ALA A 499 3.23 14.34 -5.26
C ALA A 499 4.20 13.14 -5.30
N VAL A 500 4.04 12.24 -6.28
CA VAL A 500 4.91 11.05 -6.45
C VAL A 500 6.33 11.47 -6.80
N LYS A 501 6.52 12.36 -7.78
CA LYS A 501 7.87 12.83 -8.18
C LYS A 501 8.56 13.63 -7.08
N ALA A 502 7.83 14.53 -6.43
CA ALA A 502 8.38 15.32 -5.32
C ALA A 502 8.85 14.43 -4.18
N GLN A 503 8.05 13.40 -3.82
CA GLN A 503 8.44 12.44 -2.79
C GLN A 503 9.62 11.57 -3.23
N THR A 504 9.65 11.11 -4.48
CA THR A 504 10.77 10.36 -5.04
C THR A 504 12.08 11.13 -4.93
N TYR A 505 12.09 12.42 -5.28
CA TYR A 505 13.29 13.24 -5.20
C TYR A 505 13.73 13.51 -3.76
N LYS A 506 12.79 13.86 -2.88
CA LYS A 506 13.06 14.05 -1.44
C LYS A 506 13.70 12.80 -0.84
N THR A 507 13.05 11.67 -1.00
CA THR A 507 13.47 10.41 -0.37
C THR A 507 14.81 9.93 -0.92
N ALA A 508 15.03 10.02 -2.25
CA ALA A 508 16.29 9.62 -2.87
C ALA A 508 17.48 10.49 -2.41
N VAL A 509 17.31 11.82 -2.40
CA VAL A 509 18.36 12.75 -1.99
C VAL A 509 18.65 12.64 -0.49
N GLU A 510 17.62 12.62 0.36
CA GLU A 510 17.79 12.50 1.81
C GLU A 510 18.51 11.22 2.19
N THR A 511 18.25 10.13 1.50
CA THR A 511 18.95 8.87 1.72
C THR A 511 20.39 8.91 1.25
N ALA A 512 20.64 9.49 0.07
CA ALA A 512 22.01 9.66 -0.38
C ALA A 512 22.80 10.50 0.63
N ILE A 513 22.21 11.56 1.15
CA ILE A 513 22.80 12.41 2.21
C ILE A 513 23.08 11.60 3.48
N LEU A 514 22.13 10.78 3.91
CA LEU A 514 22.27 9.95 5.12
C LEU A 514 23.43 8.97 4.97
N LEU A 515 23.48 8.23 3.86
CA LEU A 515 24.52 7.23 3.61
C LEU A 515 25.91 7.83 3.40
N LEU A 516 26.01 9.01 2.77
CA LEU A 516 27.28 9.75 2.63
C LEU A 516 27.83 10.25 3.97
N ARG A 517 26.97 10.48 4.96
CA ARG A 517 27.36 10.96 6.29
C ARG A 517 27.92 9.88 7.19
N ILE A 518 27.77 8.61 6.83
CA ILE A 518 28.22 7.48 7.63
C ILE A 518 29.69 7.21 7.33
N ASP A 519 30.53 7.28 8.35
CA ASP A 519 31.98 7.01 8.30
C ASP A 519 32.41 5.77 9.09
N ASP A 520 31.49 5.18 9.88
CA ASP A 520 31.78 4.04 10.73
C ASP A 520 30.57 3.08 10.82
N ILE A 521 30.83 1.79 10.72
CA ILE A 521 29.83 0.74 10.92
C ILE A 521 30.29 -0.16 12.07
N VAL A 522 29.50 -0.18 13.13
CA VAL A 522 29.75 -1.00 14.31
C VAL A 522 28.67 -2.07 14.40
N SER A 523 29.03 -3.33 14.17
CA SER A 523 28.09 -4.46 14.28
C SER A 523 28.23 -5.17 15.62
N GLY A 524 27.17 -5.07 16.47
CA GLY A 524 27.07 -5.86 17.70
C GLY A 524 26.52 -7.25 17.42
N HIS A 525 27.16 -8.32 17.88
CA HIS A 525 26.53 -9.64 17.94
C HIS A 525 25.50 -9.66 19.07
N LYS A 526 24.24 -10.01 18.79
CA LYS A 526 23.33 -10.49 19.82
C LYS A 526 23.99 -11.70 20.48
N LYS A 527 24.16 -11.69 21.80
CA LYS A 527 24.42 -12.91 22.55
C LYS A 527 23.29 -13.88 22.20
N LYS A 528 23.60 -15.00 21.54
CA LYS A 528 22.71 -16.15 21.57
C LYS A 528 22.59 -16.54 23.03
N ASP A 529 21.40 -16.50 23.56
CA ASP A 529 21.10 -16.94 24.90
C ASP A 529 21.56 -18.41 25.01
N LYS A 530 22.39 -18.66 26.05
CA LYS A 530 22.95 -19.96 26.36
C LYS A 530 21.90 -20.96 26.91
N GLU A 531 20.63 -20.72 26.71
CA GLU A 531 19.55 -21.57 27.25
C GLU A 531 19.22 -22.82 26.41
N GLU A 532 19.73 -22.93 25.18
CA GLU A 532 19.48 -24.16 24.38
C GLU A 532 20.53 -25.26 24.52
N GLN A 533 21.57 -25.09 25.36
CA GLN A 533 22.61 -26.12 25.53
C GLN A 533 22.60 -26.84 26.92
N MET A 534 21.65 -26.59 27.76
CA MET A 534 21.51 -27.32 29.04
C MET A 534 20.32 -28.27 29.14
N GLY A 535 19.60 -28.49 28.02
CA GLY A 535 18.47 -29.42 27.95
C GLY A 535 18.78 -30.84 27.42
N GLY A 536 20.05 -31.22 27.31
CA GLY A 536 20.44 -32.46 26.60
C GLY A 536 21.38 -33.39 27.39
N GLN A 537 21.40 -33.39 28.69
CA GLN A 537 22.10 -34.43 29.48
C GLN A 537 21.34 -34.66 30.80
N GLY A 538 20.56 -35.72 30.84
CA GLY A 538 19.95 -36.19 32.08
C GLY A 538 18.66 -37.01 31.85
N ALA A 539 18.76 -38.16 31.25
CA ALA A 539 17.86 -39.28 31.49
C ALA A 539 18.54 -40.58 31.02
N GLU A 540 19.26 -41.20 31.89
CA GLU A 540 19.32 -42.66 31.99
C GLU A 540 18.17 -43.16 32.86
#